data_3fa6f4b8bf65356e55e0a14b71b5bbf3
#
_entry.id   3fa6f4b8bf65356e55e0a14b71b5bbf3
#
_cell.length_a   1.000
_cell.length_b   1.000
_cell.length_c   1.000
_cell.angle_alpha   90.00
_cell.angle_beta   90.00
_cell.angle_gamma   90.00
#
_symmetry.space_group_name_H-M   'P 1'
#
loop_
_entity.id
_entity.type
_entity.pdbx_description
1 polymer ?
#
loop_
_entity_poly.entity_id
_entity_poly.type
_entity_poly.pdbx_seq_one_letter_code
_entity_poly.pdbx_strand_id
1 'polypeptide(L)'
;STKCEFTLVEPEKENTPISLDIVTDETYVGMTVTVNENATGLVKFQVTGEEEYVVYSDVINGKAILEDILEIGDYNVIATYLGDDRFNTNITYGDFTIRGHIKKDTPITAKADVIGNRVTLTVKVDENATGFVKLAIGDTVTNIEVVDGVATLTTTLMPNSYFVDVTYLGDDD
;
A
#
# COMPACT_ATOMS: atom_id res chain seq x y z
N SER A 1 -43.76 -12.87 61.03
CA SER A 1 -43.05 -12.94 59.75
C SER A 1 -42.45 -11.58 59.46
N THR A 2 -41.17 -11.55 59.08
CA THR A 2 -40.43 -10.33 58.71
C THR A 2 -40.27 -10.32 57.21
N LYS A 3 -40.59 -9.21 56.56
CA LYS A 3 -40.33 -8.99 55.13
C LYS A 3 -39.07 -8.15 54.99
N CYS A 4 -38.15 -8.54 54.12
CA CYS A 4 -37.01 -7.76 53.72
C CYS A 4 -37.18 -7.38 52.25
N GLU A 5 -37.01 -6.11 51.90
CA GLU A 5 -37.02 -5.59 50.56
C GLU A 5 -35.63 -5.08 50.24
N PHE A 6 -35.12 -5.43 49.08
CA PHE A 6 -33.85 -4.92 48.57
C PHE A 6 -34.00 -4.61 47.06
N THR A 7 -33.28 -3.60 46.61
CA THR A 7 -33.20 -3.22 45.22
C THR A 7 -31.79 -3.48 44.71
N LEU A 8 -31.68 -4.26 43.63
CA LEU A 8 -30.44 -4.40 42.88
C LEU A 8 -30.39 -3.27 41.85
N VAL A 9 -29.35 -2.47 41.91
CA VAL A 9 -29.07 -1.41 40.95
C VAL A 9 -27.91 -1.90 40.08
N GLU A 10 -28.06 -1.87 38.78
CA GLU A 10 -26.94 -2.13 37.87
C GLU A 10 -25.86 -1.05 38.07
N PRO A 11 -24.58 -1.41 38.12
CA PRO A 11 -23.51 -0.43 38.21
C PRO A 11 -23.51 0.49 36.96
N GLU A 12 -23.34 1.79 37.19
CA GLU A 12 -23.17 2.75 36.12
C GLU A 12 -21.88 2.43 35.35
N LYS A 13 -21.98 2.34 34.00
CA LYS A 13 -20.83 2.14 33.15
C LYS A 13 -20.03 3.43 33.01
N GLU A 14 -18.72 3.30 32.93
CA GLU A 14 -17.78 4.39 32.71
C GLU A 14 -17.66 4.76 31.23
N ASN A 15 -17.36 6.04 30.94
CA ASN A 15 -16.99 6.45 29.59
C ASN A 15 -15.49 6.19 29.38
N THR A 16 -15.13 5.59 28.25
CA THR A 16 -13.74 5.42 27.86
C THR A 16 -13.41 6.35 26.69
N PRO A 17 -12.23 7.02 26.73
CA PRO A 17 -11.74 7.70 25.52
C PRO A 17 -11.54 6.68 24.41
N ILE A 18 -11.70 7.12 23.15
CA ILE A 18 -11.46 6.32 21.96
C ILE A 18 -10.59 7.11 21.00
N SER A 19 -9.58 6.48 20.45
CA SER A 19 -8.76 7.01 19.35
C SER A 19 -8.63 5.99 18.23
N LEU A 20 -8.40 6.49 17.02
CA LEU A 20 -8.19 5.70 15.82
C LEU A 20 -6.89 6.18 15.17
N ASP A 21 -5.95 5.26 15.01
CA ASP A 21 -4.73 5.45 14.23
C ASP A 21 -4.86 4.66 12.93
N ILE A 22 -4.53 5.30 11.80
CA ILE A 22 -4.59 4.70 10.46
C ILE A 22 -3.22 4.81 9.82
N VAL A 23 -2.71 3.70 9.31
CA VAL A 23 -1.47 3.60 8.55
C VAL A 23 -1.79 3.01 7.18
N THR A 24 -1.30 3.63 6.12
CA THR A 24 -1.43 3.14 4.74
C THR A 24 -0.06 2.96 4.12
N ASP A 25 0.11 1.87 3.38
CA ASP A 25 1.31 1.59 2.58
C ASP A 25 0.88 0.90 1.28
N GLU A 26 1.02 1.61 0.16
CA GLU A 26 0.46 1.20 -1.14
C GLU A 26 -1.04 0.84 -1.05
N THR A 27 -1.38 -0.43 -1.24
CA THR A 27 -2.75 -0.96 -1.13
C THR A 27 -3.11 -1.45 0.27
N TYR A 28 -2.12 -1.54 1.18
CA TYR A 28 -2.34 -1.95 2.57
C TYR A 28 -2.90 -0.82 3.42
N VAL A 29 -3.79 -1.17 4.32
CA VAL A 29 -4.25 -0.31 5.42
C VAL A 29 -4.23 -1.07 6.74
N GLY A 30 -3.66 -0.45 7.76
CA GLY A 30 -3.72 -0.87 9.16
C GLY A 30 -4.47 0.16 9.98
N MET A 31 -5.52 -0.26 10.69
CA MET A 31 -6.32 0.58 11.57
C MET A 31 -6.23 0.05 13.00
N THR A 32 -5.89 0.92 13.94
CA THR A 32 -5.83 0.57 15.35
C THR A 32 -6.73 1.49 16.15
N VAL A 33 -7.77 0.92 16.75
CA VAL A 33 -8.59 1.62 17.74
C VAL A 33 -8.02 1.36 19.12
N THR A 34 -7.83 2.43 19.89
CA THR A 34 -7.38 2.36 21.28
C THR A 34 -8.48 2.89 22.19
N VAL A 35 -8.81 2.12 23.20
CA VAL A 35 -9.75 2.42 24.29
C VAL A 35 -9.04 2.24 25.65
N ASN A 36 -9.78 2.21 26.77
CA ASN A 36 -9.18 1.91 28.07
C ASN A 36 -8.49 0.53 28.06
N GLU A 37 -7.33 0.40 28.68
CA GLU A 37 -6.55 -0.84 28.72
C GLU A 37 -7.29 -2.04 29.33
N ASN A 38 -8.26 -1.76 30.22
CA ASN A 38 -9.10 -2.76 30.87
C ASN A 38 -10.43 -3.01 30.13
N ALA A 39 -10.65 -2.32 29.00
CA ALA A 39 -11.83 -2.53 28.17
C ALA A 39 -11.71 -3.87 27.42
N THR A 40 -12.87 -4.50 27.24
CA THR A 40 -13.06 -5.76 26.52
C THR A 40 -14.16 -5.60 25.47
N GLY A 41 -14.61 -6.68 24.85
CA GLY A 41 -15.70 -6.66 23.86
C GLY A 41 -15.20 -6.40 22.45
N LEU A 42 -15.98 -5.68 21.64
CA LEU A 42 -15.75 -5.55 20.22
C LEU A 42 -15.69 -4.10 19.76
N VAL A 43 -14.88 -3.86 18.75
CA VAL A 43 -14.95 -2.67 17.89
C VAL A 43 -15.55 -3.08 16.55
N LYS A 44 -16.55 -2.35 16.11
CA LYS A 44 -17.11 -2.41 14.76
C LYS A 44 -16.40 -1.38 13.90
N PHE A 45 -15.73 -1.81 12.85
CA PHE A 45 -15.22 -0.96 11.77
C PHE A 45 -16.22 -0.98 10.62
N GLN A 46 -16.65 0.17 10.19
CA GLN A 46 -17.45 0.36 8.98
C GLN A 46 -16.65 1.23 8.02
N VAL A 47 -16.18 0.62 6.94
CA VAL A 47 -15.38 1.27 5.89
C VAL A 47 -16.28 1.55 4.71
N THR A 48 -16.17 2.74 4.14
CA THR A 48 -16.92 3.19 2.96
C THR A 48 -16.01 3.95 2.01
N GLY A 49 -16.14 3.72 0.72
CA GLY A 49 -15.33 4.32 -0.34
C GLY A 49 -15.56 3.56 -1.63
N GLU A 50 -14.49 3.20 -2.33
CA GLU A 50 -14.55 2.32 -3.51
C GLU A 50 -15.06 0.92 -3.12
N GLU A 51 -14.76 0.50 -1.90
CA GLU A 51 -15.33 -0.68 -1.27
C GLU A 51 -16.13 -0.30 -0.04
N GLU A 52 -17.18 -1.07 0.27
CA GLU A 52 -17.99 -0.88 1.48
C GLU A 52 -18.11 -2.20 2.24
N TYR A 53 -17.70 -2.21 3.50
CA TYR A 53 -17.79 -3.40 4.34
C TYR A 53 -17.81 -3.07 5.83
N VAL A 54 -18.17 -4.09 6.63
CA VAL A 54 -18.21 -4.01 8.09
C VAL A 54 -17.44 -5.19 8.68
N VAL A 55 -16.49 -4.90 9.57
CA VAL A 55 -15.71 -5.89 10.30
C VAL A 55 -15.81 -5.65 11.80
N TYR A 56 -15.79 -6.73 12.57
CA TYR A 56 -15.73 -6.69 14.03
C TYR A 56 -14.38 -7.25 14.48
N SER A 57 -13.71 -6.54 15.37
CA SER A 57 -12.44 -6.94 15.96
C SER A 57 -12.53 -6.95 17.48
N ASP A 58 -11.96 -7.97 18.11
CA ASP A 58 -11.89 -8.08 19.56
C ASP A 58 -10.99 -7.00 20.17
N VAL A 59 -11.39 -6.45 21.30
CA VAL A 59 -10.56 -5.56 22.11
C VAL A 59 -9.65 -6.40 23.01
N ILE A 60 -8.36 -6.34 22.76
CA ILE A 60 -7.31 -7.03 23.52
C ILE A 60 -6.34 -5.99 24.09
N ASN A 61 -6.20 -5.94 25.40
CA ASN A 61 -5.38 -4.93 26.09
C ASN A 61 -5.69 -3.48 25.65
N GLY A 62 -6.99 -3.18 25.53
CA GLY A 62 -7.48 -1.87 25.11
C GLY A 62 -7.27 -1.52 23.63
N LYS A 63 -6.95 -2.49 22.79
CA LYS A 63 -6.76 -2.27 21.35
C LYS A 63 -7.57 -3.24 20.50
N ALA A 64 -8.14 -2.72 19.43
CA ALA A 64 -8.74 -3.51 18.34
C ALA A 64 -8.07 -3.13 17.02
N ILE A 65 -7.67 -4.12 16.24
CA ILE A 65 -6.89 -3.94 15.02
C ILE A 65 -7.67 -4.51 13.83
N LEU A 66 -7.65 -3.77 12.72
CA LEU A 66 -8.09 -4.22 11.40
C LEU A 66 -6.94 -3.97 10.42
N GLU A 67 -6.57 -5.01 9.68
CA GLU A 67 -5.60 -4.94 8.59
C GLU A 67 -6.27 -5.45 7.32
N ASP A 68 -6.09 -4.73 6.20
CA ASP A 68 -6.70 -5.09 4.93
C ASP A 68 -5.88 -4.59 3.73
N ILE A 69 -6.21 -5.10 2.55
CA ILE A 69 -5.68 -4.66 1.26
C ILE A 69 -6.87 -4.13 0.45
N LEU A 70 -6.82 -2.86 0.09
CA LEU A 70 -7.91 -2.16 -0.57
C LEU A 70 -7.53 -1.67 -1.96
N GLU A 71 -8.51 -1.45 -2.81
CA GLU A 71 -8.34 -0.79 -4.10
C GLU A 71 -7.92 0.68 -3.93
N ILE A 72 -7.32 1.25 -4.97
CA ILE A 72 -6.93 2.67 -5.00
C ILE A 72 -8.18 3.52 -4.90
N GLY A 73 -8.20 4.47 -3.95
CA GLY A 73 -9.34 5.36 -3.74
C GLY A 73 -9.34 6.07 -2.41
N ASP A 74 -10.38 6.87 -2.20
CA ASP A 74 -10.60 7.59 -0.95
C ASP A 74 -11.62 6.84 -0.09
N TYR A 75 -11.31 6.70 1.19
CA TYR A 75 -12.09 5.93 2.15
C TYR A 75 -12.40 6.73 3.39
N ASN A 76 -13.57 6.42 3.97
CA ASN A 76 -13.96 6.87 5.31
C ASN A 76 -14.16 5.65 6.19
N VAL A 77 -13.83 5.77 7.47
CA VAL A 77 -14.05 4.72 8.46
C VAL A 77 -14.77 5.28 9.68
N ILE A 78 -15.75 4.53 10.12
CA ILE A 78 -16.43 4.73 11.40
C ILE A 78 -16.06 3.56 12.30
N ALA A 79 -15.34 3.84 13.38
CA ALA A 79 -15.00 2.83 14.35
C ALA A 79 -15.83 3.03 15.63
N THR A 80 -16.62 2.02 15.95
CA THR A 80 -17.52 2.02 17.10
C THR A 80 -17.10 0.95 18.10
N TYR A 81 -16.63 1.36 19.27
CA TYR A 81 -16.51 0.47 20.42
C TYR A 81 -17.91 0.17 20.96
N LEU A 82 -18.27 -1.10 21.02
CA LEU A 82 -19.63 -1.52 21.41
C LEU A 82 -19.87 -1.52 22.90
N GLY A 83 -18.83 -1.22 23.68
CA GLY A 83 -18.89 -1.27 25.14
C GLY A 83 -18.74 -2.69 25.69
N ASP A 84 -18.65 -2.79 27.00
CA ASP A 84 -18.65 -4.03 27.77
C ASP A 84 -19.46 -3.87 29.08
N ASP A 85 -19.24 -4.72 30.06
CA ASP A 85 -19.95 -4.65 31.35
C ASP A 85 -19.55 -3.40 32.19
N ARG A 86 -18.37 -2.80 31.90
CA ARG A 86 -17.82 -1.67 32.65
C ARG A 86 -17.85 -0.36 31.88
N PHE A 87 -17.73 -0.42 30.57
CA PHE A 87 -17.57 0.75 29.71
C PHE A 87 -18.73 0.94 28.74
N ASN A 88 -19.11 2.19 28.56
CA ASN A 88 -20.09 2.60 27.57
C ASN A 88 -19.56 2.47 26.13
N THR A 89 -20.49 2.36 25.20
CA THR A 89 -20.22 2.50 23.76
C THR A 89 -19.61 3.87 23.47
N ASN A 90 -18.63 3.91 22.54
CA ASN A 90 -18.06 5.15 22.04
C ASN A 90 -17.71 5.03 20.54
N ILE A 91 -17.55 6.15 19.85
CA ILE A 91 -17.37 6.21 18.40
C ILE A 91 -16.27 7.18 18.02
N THR A 92 -15.52 6.84 16.99
CA THR A 92 -14.52 7.71 16.35
C THR A 92 -14.60 7.58 14.82
N TYR A 93 -14.03 8.54 14.14
CA TYR A 93 -14.07 8.68 12.68
C TYR A 93 -12.67 8.90 12.14
N GLY A 94 -12.44 8.45 10.93
CA GLY A 94 -11.22 8.72 10.18
C GLY A 94 -11.48 8.70 8.69
N ASP A 95 -10.55 9.28 7.94
CA ASP A 95 -10.48 9.20 6.49
C ASP A 95 -9.06 8.85 6.08
N PHE A 96 -8.91 8.18 4.95
CA PHE A 96 -7.62 7.82 4.38
C PHE A 96 -7.72 7.61 2.87
N THR A 97 -6.57 7.68 2.21
CA THR A 97 -6.46 7.45 0.76
C THR A 97 -5.49 6.29 0.51
N ILE A 98 -5.94 5.33 -0.28
CA ILE A 98 -5.09 4.27 -0.85
C ILE A 98 -4.58 4.76 -2.20
N ARG A 99 -3.26 4.81 -2.39
CA ARG A 99 -2.64 5.43 -3.58
C ARG A 99 -1.97 4.45 -4.53
N GLY A 100 -1.83 3.19 -4.18
CA GLY A 100 -1.08 2.22 -4.96
C GLY A 100 0.39 2.62 -5.16
N HIS A 101 1.14 1.77 -5.83
CA HIS A 101 2.53 2.06 -6.17
C HIS A 101 2.60 3.17 -7.23
N ILE A 102 3.26 4.29 -6.92
CA ILE A 102 3.54 5.35 -7.90
C ILE A 102 4.87 5.00 -8.57
N LYS A 103 4.79 4.45 -9.81
CA LYS A 103 5.99 4.20 -10.61
C LYS A 103 6.75 5.51 -10.83
N LYS A 104 8.02 5.51 -10.50
CA LYS A 104 8.90 6.66 -10.67
C LYS A 104 9.37 6.74 -12.12
N ASP A 105 9.25 7.91 -12.74
CA ASP A 105 9.85 8.17 -14.04
C ASP A 105 11.38 8.03 -13.93
N THR A 106 11.92 7.05 -14.64
CA THR A 106 13.35 6.76 -14.64
C THR A 106 14.02 7.43 -15.84
N PRO A 107 14.99 8.35 -15.62
CA PRO A 107 15.74 8.93 -16.70
C PRO A 107 16.53 7.84 -17.45
N ILE A 108 16.44 7.87 -18.79
CA ILE A 108 17.12 6.92 -19.67
C ILE A 108 18.18 7.63 -20.47
N THR A 109 19.36 7.05 -20.55
CA THR A 109 20.45 7.53 -21.41
C THR A 109 21.01 6.38 -22.25
N ALA A 110 21.34 6.65 -23.49
CA ALA A 110 21.87 5.64 -24.41
C ALA A 110 23.15 6.16 -25.07
N LYS A 111 24.15 5.27 -25.24
CA LYS A 111 25.41 5.52 -25.92
C LYS A 111 25.72 4.39 -26.87
N ALA A 112 26.23 4.74 -28.07
CA ALA A 112 26.73 3.78 -29.03
C ALA A 112 28.26 3.94 -29.18
N ASP A 113 28.99 2.85 -28.98
CA ASP A 113 30.43 2.76 -29.27
C ASP A 113 30.63 1.87 -30.49
N VAL A 114 31.33 2.39 -31.52
CA VAL A 114 31.50 1.72 -32.82
C VAL A 114 32.98 1.44 -33.07
N ILE A 115 33.32 0.17 -33.37
CA ILE A 115 34.66 -0.28 -33.75
C ILE A 115 34.52 -1.12 -35.04
N GLY A 116 34.87 -0.54 -36.17
CA GLY A 116 34.60 -1.17 -37.45
C GLY A 116 33.11 -1.36 -37.72
N ASN A 117 32.66 -2.59 -37.92
CA ASN A 117 31.24 -2.95 -38.08
C ASN A 117 30.58 -3.39 -36.76
N ARG A 118 31.33 -3.47 -35.68
CA ARG A 118 30.82 -3.86 -34.36
C ARG A 118 30.31 -2.63 -33.63
N VAL A 119 29.08 -2.71 -33.17
CA VAL A 119 28.40 -1.65 -32.39
C VAL A 119 28.08 -2.19 -31.01
N THR A 120 28.45 -1.46 -30.00
CA THR A 120 28.04 -1.72 -28.61
C THR A 120 27.12 -0.58 -28.17
N LEU A 121 25.88 -0.90 -27.90
CA LEU A 121 24.87 0.00 -27.34
C LEU A 121 24.82 -0.21 -25.82
N THR A 122 25.03 0.85 -25.07
CA THR A 122 24.91 0.85 -23.63
C THR A 122 23.78 1.80 -23.23
N VAL A 123 22.79 1.27 -22.55
CA VAL A 123 21.66 2.03 -22.00
C VAL A 123 21.78 2.05 -20.49
N LYS A 124 21.62 3.21 -19.89
CA LYS A 124 21.62 3.39 -18.44
C LYS A 124 20.25 3.92 -18.02
N VAL A 125 19.74 3.34 -16.96
CA VAL A 125 18.55 3.72 -16.20
C VAL A 125 18.92 3.97 -14.75
N ASP A 126 17.96 4.06 -13.82
CA ASP A 126 18.26 4.13 -12.39
C ASP A 126 19.05 2.87 -11.94
N GLU A 127 19.97 3.02 -10.99
CA GLU A 127 20.83 1.91 -10.51
C GLU A 127 20.03 0.76 -9.87
N ASN A 128 18.86 1.07 -9.33
CA ASN A 128 17.97 0.07 -8.71
C ASN A 128 16.93 -0.48 -9.70
N ALA A 129 16.85 0.07 -10.92
CA ALA A 129 15.91 -0.38 -11.93
C ALA A 129 16.25 -1.79 -12.42
N THR A 130 15.23 -2.60 -12.59
CA THR A 130 15.27 -3.98 -13.09
C THR A 130 14.46 -4.10 -14.39
N GLY A 131 14.08 -5.30 -14.80
CA GLY A 131 13.27 -5.49 -16.01
C GLY A 131 14.05 -5.40 -17.30
N PHE A 132 13.47 -4.80 -18.35
CA PHE A 132 14.02 -4.85 -19.71
C PHE A 132 14.05 -3.47 -20.38
N VAL A 133 15.09 -3.26 -21.20
CA VAL A 133 15.14 -2.20 -22.19
C VAL A 133 14.85 -2.79 -23.57
N LYS A 134 13.89 -2.22 -24.28
CA LYS A 134 13.60 -2.50 -25.68
C LYS A 134 14.46 -1.62 -26.55
N LEU A 135 15.23 -2.22 -27.43
CA LEU A 135 16.04 -1.57 -28.46
C LEU A 135 15.47 -1.89 -29.83
N ALA A 136 15.18 -0.86 -30.64
CA ALA A 136 14.78 -1.03 -32.03
C ALA A 136 15.83 -0.37 -32.92
N ILE A 137 16.44 -1.16 -33.83
CA ILE A 137 17.44 -0.73 -34.83
C ILE A 137 16.93 -1.10 -36.21
N GLY A 138 16.43 -0.13 -36.94
CA GLY A 138 15.68 -0.42 -38.19
C GLY A 138 14.48 -1.34 -37.89
N ASP A 139 14.37 -2.46 -38.59
CA ASP A 139 13.29 -3.43 -38.43
C ASP A 139 13.55 -4.48 -37.31
N THR A 140 14.72 -4.42 -36.66
CA THR A 140 15.09 -5.38 -35.63
C THR A 140 14.79 -4.83 -34.24
N VAL A 141 13.99 -5.58 -33.46
CA VAL A 141 13.63 -5.27 -32.07
C VAL A 141 14.20 -6.33 -31.14
N THR A 142 14.86 -5.90 -30.09
CA THR A 142 15.48 -6.78 -29.09
C THR A 142 15.21 -6.23 -27.69
N ASN A 143 14.84 -7.10 -26.76
CA ASN A 143 14.73 -6.77 -25.34
C ASN A 143 16.00 -7.24 -24.60
N ILE A 144 16.60 -6.33 -23.85
CA ILE A 144 17.83 -6.57 -23.09
C ILE A 144 17.51 -6.37 -21.61
N GLU A 145 17.88 -7.36 -20.81
CA GLU A 145 17.73 -7.30 -19.36
C GLU A 145 18.59 -6.17 -18.75
N VAL A 146 18.02 -5.47 -17.80
CA VAL A 146 18.71 -4.46 -17.01
C VAL A 146 19.39 -5.14 -15.82
N VAL A 147 20.68 -4.95 -15.70
CA VAL A 147 21.48 -5.44 -14.58
C VAL A 147 22.26 -4.26 -13.98
N ASP A 148 22.06 -3.99 -12.69
CA ASP A 148 22.65 -2.84 -11.98
C ASP A 148 22.45 -1.50 -12.74
N GLY A 149 21.22 -1.29 -13.21
CA GLY A 149 20.84 -0.08 -13.97
C GLY A 149 21.44 0.02 -15.38
N VAL A 150 21.99 -1.06 -15.94
CA VAL A 150 22.64 -1.05 -17.26
C VAL A 150 22.13 -2.18 -18.15
N ALA A 151 21.75 -1.85 -19.39
CA ALA A 151 21.48 -2.83 -20.45
C ALA A 151 22.50 -2.65 -21.59
N THR A 152 23.12 -3.73 -22.05
CA THR A 152 24.15 -3.69 -23.10
C THR A 152 23.85 -4.65 -24.22
N LEU A 153 23.83 -4.15 -25.46
CA LEU A 153 23.72 -4.93 -26.69
C LEU A 153 24.99 -4.76 -27.52
N THR A 154 25.62 -5.85 -27.92
CA THR A 154 26.70 -5.85 -28.91
C THR A 154 26.22 -6.56 -30.18
N THR A 155 26.29 -5.88 -31.30
CA THR A 155 25.89 -6.41 -32.60
C THR A 155 26.85 -5.97 -33.70
N THR A 156 26.73 -6.57 -34.90
CA THR A 156 27.47 -6.20 -36.11
C THR A 156 26.51 -5.66 -37.15
N LEU A 157 26.75 -4.46 -37.62
CA LEU A 157 25.89 -3.79 -38.60
C LEU A 157 26.69 -3.51 -39.91
N MET A 158 25.98 -3.46 -41.02
CA MET A 158 26.54 -3.00 -42.32
C MET A 158 26.80 -1.49 -42.27
N PRO A 159 27.77 -0.97 -43.03
CA PRO A 159 28.00 0.49 -43.11
C PRO A 159 26.75 1.22 -43.59
N ASN A 160 26.15 1.99 -42.68
CA ASN A 160 24.97 2.83 -42.91
C ASN A 160 24.78 3.79 -41.72
N SER A 161 23.82 4.70 -41.80
CA SER A 161 23.35 5.49 -40.69
C SER A 161 22.13 4.79 -40.05
N TYR A 162 22.17 4.62 -38.72
CA TYR A 162 21.12 3.96 -37.98
C TYR A 162 20.56 4.90 -36.92
N PHE A 163 19.24 4.87 -36.80
CA PHE A 163 18.55 5.39 -35.60
C PHE A 163 18.26 4.21 -34.69
N VAL A 164 18.38 4.45 -33.37
CA VAL A 164 18.07 3.46 -32.34
C VAL A 164 17.00 4.06 -31.44
N ASP A 165 15.82 3.44 -31.47
CA ASP A 165 14.80 3.76 -30.49
C ASP A 165 15.03 2.93 -29.22
N VAL A 166 15.03 3.61 -28.08
CA VAL A 166 15.32 3.02 -26.77
C VAL A 166 14.15 3.26 -25.85
N THR A 167 13.56 2.20 -25.32
CA THR A 167 12.44 2.27 -24.39
C THR A 167 12.73 1.38 -23.19
N TYR A 168 12.74 1.95 -22.00
CA TYR A 168 12.71 1.15 -20.78
C TYR A 168 11.25 0.69 -20.55
N LEU A 169 11.07 -0.60 -20.35
CA LEU A 169 9.74 -1.20 -20.22
C LEU A 169 9.18 -1.13 -18.80
N GLY A 170 9.99 -0.62 -17.89
CA GLY A 170 9.65 -0.59 -16.46
C GLY A 170 9.93 -1.92 -15.76
N ASP A 171 9.74 -1.91 -14.49
CA ASP A 171 9.75 -3.05 -13.56
C ASP A 171 8.44 -3.07 -12.75
N ASP A 172 8.38 -3.95 -11.78
CA ASP A 172 7.22 -4.10 -10.91
C ASP A 172 7.28 -3.15 -9.70
N ASP A 173 8.42 -2.41 -9.51
CA ASP A 173 8.66 -1.48 -8.40
C ASP A 173 8.40 -0.02 -8.77
#